data_47a08b34d472e196d50065b3969d0da3
#
_entry.id   47a08b34d472e196d50065b3969d0da3
#
_cell.length_a   1.000
_cell.length_b   1.000
_cell.length_c   1.000
_cell.angle_alpha   90.00
_cell.angle_beta   90.00
_cell.angle_gamma   90.00
#
_symmetry.space_group_name_H-M   'P 1'
#
loop_
_entity.id
_entity.type
_entity.pdbx_description
1 polymer ?
#
loop_
_entity_poly.entity_id
_entity_poly.type
_entity_poly.pdbx_seq_one_letter_code
_entity_poly.pdbx_strand_id
1 'polypeptide(L)'
;MKVHAVQLDQVWEDKEANYEKATRLINEAGVNKGDLIVLPETFPTCFSMNVELTTKNEPEKTEGFLSDLAGKYGAWVTSGMTISSETDNKGHNVSVTFSPEGERIGFYAKTHPAAIYREHESYDPGNEVVTFPLGGFTVCPFICYDLRFPEIFRIGTSRGANLFTVIANWPAVRIE
;
A
#
# COMPACT_ATOMS: atom_id res chain seq x y z
N MET A 1 -19.10 -5.15 5.42
CA MET A 1 -17.90 -4.68 4.68
C MET A 1 -17.46 -5.79 3.74
N LYS A 2 -17.39 -5.51 2.45
CA LYS A 2 -16.78 -6.38 1.46
C LYS A 2 -15.35 -5.88 1.20
N VAL A 3 -14.42 -6.79 0.86
CA VAL A 3 -13.05 -6.42 0.48
C VAL A 3 -12.88 -6.61 -1.02
N HIS A 4 -12.42 -5.57 -1.71
CA HIS A 4 -12.10 -5.56 -3.12
C HIS A 4 -10.57 -5.55 -3.28
N ALA A 5 -9.98 -6.74 -3.42
CA ALA A 5 -8.54 -6.88 -3.71
C ALA A 5 -8.31 -6.61 -5.20
N VAL A 6 -7.69 -5.49 -5.52
CA VAL A 6 -7.45 -5.08 -6.90
C VAL A 6 -6.14 -5.67 -7.39
N GLN A 7 -6.23 -6.71 -8.22
CA GLN A 7 -5.07 -7.24 -8.93
C GLN A 7 -4.87 -6.42 -10.21
N LEU A 8 -3.81 -5.63 -10.23
CA LEU A 8 -3.52 -4.67 -11.29
C LEU A 8 -2.32 -5.13 -12.13
N ASP A 9 -2.51 -5.18 -13.44
CA ASP A 9 -1.40 -5.25 -14.40
C ASP A 9 -0.80 -3.84 -14.54
N GLN A 10 0.16 -3.54 -13.64
CA GLN A 10 0.74 -2.21 -13.52
C GLN A 10 1.61 -1.86 -14.74
N VAL A 11 1.56 -0.58 -15.12
CA VAL A 11 2.48 0.01 -16.12
C VAL A 11 3.72 0.47 -15.37
N TRP A 12 4.89 0.03 -15.86
CA TRP A 12 6.16 0.36 -15.24
C TRP A 12 6.43 1.85 -15.24
N GLU A 13 6.65 2.42 -14.05
CA GLU A 13 7.02 3.81 -13.81
C GLU A 13 6.03 4.87 -14.37
N ASP A 14 4.78 4.50 -14.63
CA ASP A 14 3.74 5.39 -15.15
C ASP A 14 2.56 5.52 -14.17
N LYS A 15 2.64 6.54 -13.32
CA LYS A 15 1.65 6.80 -12.27
C LYS A 15 0.25 7.06 -12.85
N GLU A 16 0.14 7.87 -13.91
CA GLU A 16 -1.15 8.22 -14.50
C GLU A 16 -1.85 6.99 -15.09
N ALA A 17 -1.13 6.20 -15.87
CA ALA A 17 -1.68 4.97 -16.44
C ALA A 17 -2.16 3.99 -15.35
N ASN A 18 -1.45 3.92 -14.22
CA ASN A 18 -1.84 3.06 -13.09
C ASN A 18 -3.07 3.60 -12.35
N TYR A 19 -3.21 4.92 -12.18
CA TYR A 19 -4.42 5.54 -11.62
C TYR A 19 -5.65 5.28 -12.50
N GLU A 20 -5.51 5.43 -13.82
CA GLU A 20 -6.59 5.16 -14.78
C GLU A 20 -7.01 3.69 -14.76
N LYS A 21 -6.04 2.76 -14.78
CA LYS A 21 -6.32 1.31 -14.70
C LYS A 21 -7.03 0.94 -13.40
N ALA A 22 -6.55 1.44 -12.26
CA ALA A 22 -7.17 1.19 -10.96
C ALA A 22 -8.61 1.73 -10.93
N THR A 23 -8.81 2.97 -11.38
CA THR A 23 -10.13 3.61 -11.43
C THR A 23 -11.11 2.80 -12.27
N ARG A 24 -10.70 2.29 -13.43
CA ARG A 24 -11.53 1.43 -14.29
C ARG A 24 -11.95 0.15 -13.58
N LEU A 25 -10.99 -0.59 -13.00
CA LEU A 25 -11.28 -1.84 -12.31
C LEU A 25 -12.20 -1.64 -11.10
N ILE A 26 -12.00 -0.57 -10.34
CA ILE A 26 -12.83 -0.24 -9.19
C ILE A 26 -14.24 0.16 -9.60
N ASN A 27 -14.40 0.91 -10.71
CA ASN A 27 -15.72 1.22 -11.28
C ASN A 27 -16.50 -0.05 -11.67
N GLU A 28 -15.81 -1.07 -12.20
CA GLU A 28 -16.41 -2.33 -12.62
C GLU A 28 -16.70 -3.26 -11.42
N ALA A 29 -16.01 -3.10 -10.30
CA ALA A 29 -16.10 -3.99 -9.15
C ALA A 29 -17.39 -3.85 -8.32
N GLY A 30 -18.19 -2.80 -8.52
CA GLY A 30 -19.42 -2.56 -7.79
C GLY A 30 -19.18 -2.31 -6.30
N VAL A 31 -18.24 -1.42 -6.00
CA VAL A 31 -17.90 -0.99 -4.64
C VAL A 31 -19.08 -0.29 -3.99
N ASN A 32 -19.40 -0.62 -2.74
CA ASN A 32 -20.44 -0.01 -1.96
C ASN A 32 -19.85 0.82 -0.80
N LYS A 33 -20.66 1.74 -0.29
CA LYS A 33 -20.29 2.52 0.89
C LYS A 33 -19.91 1.60 2.06
N GLY A 34 -18.75 1.89 2.67
CA GLY A 34 -18.21 1.13 3.80
C GLY A 34 -17.46 -0.14 3.41
N ASP A 35 -17.26 -0.44 2.13
CA ASP A 35 -16.36 -1.51 1.66
C ASP A 35 -14.89 -1.09 1.81
N LEU A 36 -13.98 -2.05 1.69
CA LEU A 36 -12.53 -1.84 1.69
C LEU A 36 -11.96 -2.14 0.30
N ILE A 37 -11.29 -1.15 -0.30
CA ILE A 37 -10.51 -1.29 -1.52
C ILE A 37 -9.04 -1.49 -1.13
N VAL A 38 -8.39 -2.51 -1.68
CA VAL A 38 -6.96 -2.79 -1.45
C VAL A 38 -6.22 -2.78 -2.78
N LEU A 39 -5.34 -1.81 -2.96
CA LEU A 39 -4.45 -1.66 -4.11
C LEU A 39 -3.07 -2.28 -3.79
N PRO A 40 -2.27 -2.69 -4.78
CA PRO A 40 -1.01 -3.40 -4.56
C PRO A 40 0.09 -2.53 -3.94
N GLU A 41 1.19 -3.18 -3.56
CA GLU A 41 2.46 -2.56 -3.19
C GLU A 41 2.97 -1.67 -4.33
N THR A 42 3.53 -0.51 -3.99
CA THR A 42 4.10 0.47 -4.97
C THR A 42 3.19 0.67 -6.19
N PHE A 43 1.88 0.70 -5.93
CA PHE A 43 0.83 0.72 -6.93
C PHE A 43 1.04 1.77 -8.04
N PRO A 44 1.52 2.99 -7.75
CA PRO A 44 1.65 4.01 -8.80
C PRO A 44 2.75 3.71 -9.82
N THR A 45 3.82 2.99 -9.42
CA THR A 45 5.07 2.93 -10.21
C THR A 45 5.61 1.54 -10.48
N CYS A 46 4.90 0.49 -10.05
CA CYS A 46 5.47 -0.84 -9.88
C CYS A 46 6.62 -0.84 -8.85
N PHE A 47 7.25 -2.01 -8.68
CA PHE A 47 8.36 -2.21 -7.74
C PHE A 47 9.68 -1.72 -8.36
N SER A 48 9.78 -0.40 -8.61
CA SER A 48 10.96 0.25 -9.17
C SER A 48 11.94 0.69 -8.09
N MET A 49 13.25 0.56 -8.37
CA MET A 49 14.34 1.08 -7.54
C MET A 49 14.78 2.49 -7.94
N ASN A 50 14.12 3.11 -8.91
CA ASN A 50 14.35 4.48 -9.33
C ASN A 50 13.69 5.46 -8.35
N VAL A 51 14.35 5.68 -7.20
CA VAL A 51 13.80 6.47 -6.08
C VAL A 51 13.42 7.89 -6.51
N GLU A 52 14.24 8.55 -7.33
CA GLU A 52 13.96 9.90 -7.83
C GLU A 52 12.59 9.97 -8.55
N LEU A 53 12.30 8.98 -9.39
CA LEU A 53 11.03 8.91 -10.10
C LEU A 53 9.87 8.51 -9.18
N THR A 54 10.07 7.47 -8.37
CA THR A 54 8.99 6.90 -7.56
C THR A 54 8.52 7.84 -6.48
N THR A 55 9.43 8.66 -5.89
CA THR A 55 9.10 9.64 -4.85
C THR A 55 8.76 11.02 -5.38
N LYS A 56 8.88 11.25 -6.70
CA LYS A 56 8.60 12.55 -7.32
C LYS A 56 7.13 12.97 -7.10
N ASN A 57 6.94 14.16 -6.52
CA ASN A 57 5.64 14.71 -6.13
C ASN A 57 4.87 13.86 -5.10
N GLU A 58 5.57 13.05 -4.31
CA GLU A 58 4.97 12.25 -3.23
C GLU A 58 5.27 12.90 -1.85
N PRO A 59 4.38 12.72 -0.86
CA PRO A 59 3.17 11.87 -0.93
C PRO A 59 1.97 12.51 -1.61
N GLU A 60 1.95 13.81 -1.87
CA GLU A 60 0.76 14.61 -2.17
C GLU A 60 -0.04 14.08 -3.37
N LYS A 61 0.64 13.65 -4.41
CA LYS A 61 -0.02 13.20 -5.65
C LYS A 61 -0.79 11.89 -5.45
N THR A 62 -0.15 10.88 -4.88
CA THR A 62 -0.79 9.57 -4.66
C THR A 62 -1.81 9.63 -3.53
N GLU A 63 -1.50 10.30 -2.42
CA GLU A 63 -2.45 10.47 -1.32
C GLU A 63 -3.69 11.25 -1.77
N GLY A 64 -3.54 12.29 -2.61
CA GLY A 64 -4.67 13.01 -3.21
C GLY A 64 -5.58 12.09 -4.02
N PHE A 65 -5.00 11.26 -4.90
CA PHE A 65 -5.75 10.25 -5.66
C PHE A 65 -6.49 9.27 -4.76
N LEU A 66 -5.84 8.75 -3.70
CA LEU A 66 -6.44 7.78 -2.78
C LEU A 66 -7.54 8.39 -1.92
N SER A 67 -7.36 9.63 -1.48
CA SER A 67 -8.36 10.41 -0.74
C SER A 67 -9.61 10.64 -1.58
N ASP A 68 -9.44 11.10 -2.82
CA ASP A 68 -10.55 11.30 -3.77
C ASP A 68 -11.28 10.00 -4.07
N LEU A 69 -10.53 8.90 -4.24
CA LEU A 69 -11.10 7.57 -4.47
C LEU A 69 -11.95 7.12 -3.28
N ALA A 70 -11.44 7.28 -2.06
CA ALA A 70 -12.14 6.93 -0.83
C ALA A 70 -13.43 7.74 -0.67
N GLY A 71 -13.35 9.06 -0.85
CA GLY A 71 -14.52 9.96 -0.79
C GLY A 71 -15.57 9.68 -1.87
N LYS A 72 -15.12 9.41 -3.11
CA LYS A 72 -16.01 9.09 -4.24
C LYS A 72 -16.88 7.86 -3.96
N TYR A 73 -16.33 6.80 -3.37
CA TYR A 73 -17.07 5.56 -3.10
C TYR A 73 -17.63 5.49 -1.67
N GLY A 74 -17.25 6.42 -0.78
CA GLY A 74 -17.55 6.31 0.65
C GLY A 74 -16.98 5.02 1.23
N ALA A 75 -15.79 4.61 0.77
CA ALA A 75 -15.15 3.34 1.08
C ALA A 75 -13.76 3.55 1.69
N TRP A 76 -13.30 2.58 2.46
CA TRP A 76 -11.92 2.54 2.93
C TRP A 76 -10.98 2.21 1.77
N VAL A 77 -9.81 2.82 1.71
CA VAL A 77 -8.80 2.53 0.67
C VAL A 77 -7.45 2.29 1.31
N THR A 78 -6.88 1.11 1.08
CA THR A 78 -5.49 0.77 1.45
C THR A 78 -4.66 0.62 0.18
N SER A 79 -3.48 1.23 0.14
CA SER A 79 -2.59 1.19 -1.02
C SER A 79 -1.12 1.23 -0.62
N GLY A 80 -0.26 0.66 -1.47
CA GLY A 80 1.19 0.86 -1.42
C GLY A 80 1.60 2.08 -2.24
N MET A 81 2.60 2.79 -1.75
CA MET A 81 3.29 3.86 -2.46
C MET A 81 4.72 4.02 -1.94
N THR A 82 5.47 4.94 -2.50
CA THR A 82 6.80 5.30 -2.03
C THR A 82 6.85 6.77 -1.64
N ILE A 83 7.61 7.07 -0.61
CA ILE A 83 7.88 8.45 -0.17
C ILE A 83 9.38 8.64 0.01
N SER A 84 9.85 9.89 0.02
CA SER A 84 11.26 10.21 0.32
C SER A 84 11.63 9.82 1.75
N SER A 85 12.85 9.34 1.93
CA SER A 85 13.47 9.14 3.25
C SER A 85 14.25 10.38 3.67
N GLU A 86 14.61 10.45 4.96
CA GLU A 86 15.59 11.43 5.44
C GLU A 86 17.02 11.09 4.99
N THR A 87 17.28 9.84 4.58
CA THR A 87 18.55 9.41 3.99
C THR A 87 18.63 9.87 2.54
N ASP A 88 19.70 10.56 2.18
CA ASP A 88 19.92 11.03 0.81
C ASP A 88 19.79 9.91 -0.23
N ASN A 89 19.06 10.21 -1.30
CA ASN A 89 18.80 9.32 -2.44
C ASN A 89 18.04 8.02 -2.08
N LYS A 90 17.38 7.96 -0.91
CA LYS A 90 16.54 6.84 -0.54
C LYS A 90 15.09 7.23 -0.33
N GLY A 91 14.22 6.23 -0.36
CA GLY A 91 12.81 6.34 -0.04
C GLY A 91 12.37 5.35 1.04
N HIS A 92 11.08 5.36 1.33
CA HIS A 92 10.39 4.31 2.07
C HIS A 92 9.31 3.69 1.18
N ASN A 93 9.20 2.36 1.22
CA ASN A 93 8.07 1.62 0.68
C ASN A 93 6.99 1.59 1.78
N VAL A 94 5.85 2.23 1.53
CA VAL A 94 4.83 2.44 2.56
C VAL A 94 3.46 1.92 2.16
N SER A 95 2.67 1.53 3.17
CA SER A 95 1.23 1.29 3.06
C SER A 95 0.49 2.42 3.74
N VAL A 96 -0.45 3.03 3.02
CA VAL A 96 -1.33 4.08 3.54
C VAL A 96 -2.78 3.62 3.49
N THR A 97 -3.59 4.10 4.45
CA THR A 97 -5.02 3.78 4.49
C THR A 97 -5.83 5.04 4.70
N PHE A 98 -6.87 5.22 3.89
CA PHE A 98 -7.80 6.35 3.92
C PHE A 98 -9.19 5.92 4.39
N SER A 99 -9.84 6.79 5.16
CA SER A 99 -11.24 6.63 5.58
C SER A 99 -12.21 6.95 4.45
N PRO A 100 -13.50 6.58 4.56
CA PRO A 100 -14.55 6.99 3.61
C PRO A 100 -14.72 8.50 3.45
N GLU A 101 -14.21 9.29 4.39
CA GLU A 101 -14.19 10.76 4.36
C GLU A 101 -12.96 11.33 3.67
N GLY A 102 -12.02 10.46 3.20
CA GLY A 102 -10.78 10.84 2.55
C GLY A 102 -9.64 11.22 3.52
N GLU A 103 -9.77 10.93 4.81
CA GLU A 103 -8.74 11.18 5.80
C GLU A 103 -7.75 10.02 5.89
N ARG A 104 -6.45 10.28 5.95
CA ARG A 104 -5.43 9.24 6.19
C ARG A 104 -5.49 8.78 7.63
N ILE A 105 -5.89 7.53 7.86
CA ILE A 105 -6.03 6.91 9.18
C ILE A 105 -4.94 5.87 9.50
N GLY A 106 -4.20 5.41 8.50
CA GLY A 106 -3.16 4.40 8.64
C GLY A 106 -1.92 4.74 7.82
N PHE A 107 -0.76 4.48 8.41
CA PHE A 107 0.54 4.61 7.77
C PHE A 107 1.48 3.53 8.30
N TYR A 108 2.13 2.80 7.42
CA TYR A 108 3.12 1.77 7.77
C TYR A 108 4.27 1.80 6.78
N ALA A 109 5.49 1.90 7.26
CA ALA A 109 6.69 1.70 6.45
C ALA A 109 7.14 0.25 6.53
N LYS A 110 7.43 -0.38 5.39
CA LYS A 110 7.88 -1.76 5.27
C LYS A 110 9.09 -2.02 6.16
N THR A 111 8.96 -2.98 7.08
CA THR A 111 10.03 -3.27 8.06
C THR A 111 11.08 -4.22 7.50
N HIS A 112 10.74 -5.02 6.48
CA HIS A 112 11.65 -5.99 5.89
C HIS A 112 11.80 -5.75 4.38
N PRO A 113 12.71 -4.85 3.94
CA PRO A 113 13.04 -4.73 2.52
C PRO A 113 13.52 -6.06 1.95
N ALA A 114 13.11 -6.38 0.71
CA ALA A 114 13.41 -7.65 0.06
C ALA A 114 14.87 -7.71 -0.38
N ALA A 115 15.72 -8.34 0.44
CA ALA A 115 17.17 -8.44 0.22
C ALA A 115 17.53 -9.08 -1.13
N ILE A 116 16.72 -10.05 -1.61
CA ILE A 116 16.93 -10.71 -2.91
C ILE A 116 16.82 -9.76 -4.11
N TYR A 117 16.17 -8.62 -3.94
CA TYR A 117 16.05 -7.56 -4.95
C TYR A 117 16.90 -6.34 -4.62
N ARG A 118 17.74 -6.42 -3.58
CA ARG A 118 18.57 -5.31 -3.09
C ARG A 118 17.73 -4.05 -2.74
N GLU A 119 16.47 -4.25 -2.35
CA GLU A 119 15.53 -3.16 -2.02
C GLU A 119 16.11 -2.21 -0.96
N HIS A 120 16.87 -2.73 0.01
CA HIS A 120 17.54 -1.96 1.07
C HIS A 120 18.57 -0.93 0.58
N GLU A 121 19.00 -1.01 -0.68
CA GLU A 121 19.90 -0.02 -1.28
C GLU A 121 19.13 1.23 -1.71
N SER A 122 17.84 1.07 -2.05
CA SER A 122 16.96 2.15 -2.53
C SER A 122 15.96 2.60 -1.46
N TYR A 123 15.50 1.70 -0.60
CA TYR A 123 14.45 1.98 0.37
C TYR A 123 14.91 1.63 1.79
N ASP A 124 14.79 2.61 2.69
CA ASP A 124 15.06 2.41 4.10
C ASP A 124 13.91 1.64 4.77
N PRO A 125 14.23 0.73 5.72
CA PRO A 125 13.21 0.01 6.45
C PRO A 125 12.45 0.91 7.42
N GLY A 126 11.18 0.57 7.66
CA GLY A 126 10.44 1.03 8.83
C GLY A 126 10.92 0.28 10.09
N ASN A 127 10.49 0.77 11.25
CA ASN A 127 10.89 0.23 12.55
C ASN A 127 9.72 -0.09 13.48
N GLU A 128 8.48 0.02 12.99
CA GLU A 128 7.29 -0.12 13.84
C GLU A 128 6.21 -0.99 13.19
N VAL A 129 5.59 -1.86 13.99
CA VAL A 129 4.34 -2.54 13.66
C VAL A 129 3.20 -1.65 14.11
N VAL A 130 2.31 -1.28 13.22
CA VAL A 130 1.19 -0.36 13.52
C VAL A 130 -0.15 -1.09 13.50
N THR A 131 -1.11 -0.59 14.29
CA THR A 131 -2.50 -1.02 14.23
C THR A 131 -3.41 0.21 14.28
N PHE A 132 -4.54 0.16 13.58
CA PHE A 132 -5.54 1.23 13.59
C PHE A 132 -6.95 0.68 13.37
N PRO A 133 -8.00 1.41 13.83
CA PRO A 133 -9.38 0.99 13.62
C PRO A 133 -9.84 1.22 12.19
N LEU A 134 -10.62 0.27 11.63
CA LEU A 134 -11.24 0.35 10.32
C LEU A 134 -12.55 -0.45 10.32
N GLY A 135 -13.70 0.22 10.17
CA GLY A 135 -14.98 -0.44 9.92
C GLY A 135 -15.37 -1.54 10.93
N GLY A 136 -14.99 -1.41 12.20
CA GLY A 136 -15.24 -2.42 13.25
C GLY A 136 -14.12 -3.46 13.40
N PHE A 137 -13.05 -3.35 12.62
CA PHE A 137 -11.84 -4.15 12.74
C PHE A 137 -10.68 -3.34 13.30
N THR A 138 -9.70 -4.03 13.89
CA THR A 138 -8.37 -3.50 14.16
C THR A 138 -7.45 -4.04 13.09
N VAL A 139 -7.00 -3.17 12.18
CA VAL A 139 -6.16 -3.54 11.04
C VAL A 139 -4.69 -3.44 11.41
N CYS A 140 -3.89 -4.40 10.94
CA CYS A 140 -2.45 -4.34 10.93
C CYS A 140 -1.95 -4.53 9.49
N PRO A 141 -1.37 -3.49 8.85
CA PRO A 141 -0.89 -3.58 7.47
C PRO A 141 0.53 -4.13 7.42
N PHE A 142 0.83 -4.92 6.38
CA PHE A 142 2.16 -5.37 6.04
C PHE A 142 2.38 -5.30 4.52
N ILE A 143 3.65 -5.37 4.10
CA ILE A 143 4.03 -5.21 2.70
C ILE A 143 4.91 -6.38 2.25
N CYS A 144 4.42 -7.17 1.31
CA CYS A 144 5.16 -8.11 0.48
C CYS A 144 6.11 -9.05 1.27
N TYR A 145 7.39 -8.73 1.35
CA TYR A 145 8.41 -9.56 2.01
C TYR A 145 8.20 -9.70 3.52
N ASP A 146 7.48 -8.77 4.15
CA ASP A 146 7.04 -8.87 5.55
C ASP A 146 6.28 -10.18 5.83
N LEU A 147 5.61 -10.75 4.82
CA LEU A 147 4.89 -12.03 4.93
C LEU A 147 5.79 -13.20 5.37
N ARG A 148 7.10 -13.08 5.18
CA ARG A 148 8.09 -14.10 5.57
C ARG A 148 8.45 -14.08 7.06
N PHE A 149 7.97 -13.08 7.80
CA PHE A 149 8.35 -12.83 9.21
C PHE A 149 7.12 -12.95 10.13
N PRO A 150 6.77 -14.16 10.60
CA PRO A 150 5.60 -14.39 11.44
C PRO A 150 5.63 -13.63 12.78
N GLU A 151 6.81 -13.17 13.20
CA GLU A 151 7.01 -12.41 14.43
C GLU A 151 6.22 -11.10 14.41
N ILE A 152 6.22 -10.37 13.31
CA ILE A 152 5.50 -9.10 13.21
C ILE A 152 3.97 -9.29 13.26
N PHE A 153 3.47 -10.43 12.72
CA PHE A 153 2.05 -10.79 12.82
C PHE A 153 1.65 -11.09 14.28
N ARG A 154 2.53 -11.73 15.04
CA ARG A 154 2.32 -11.97 16.48
C ARG A 154 2.28 -10.66 17.25
N ILE A 155 3.16 -9.70 16.92
CA ILE A 155 3.12 -8.36 17.49
C ILE A 155 1.79 -7.67 17.16
N GLY A 156 1.37 -7.68 15.89
CA GLY A 156 0.07 -7.13 15.49
C GLY A 156 -1.09 -7.75 16.26
N THR A 157 -1.11 -9.08 16.37
CA THR A 157 -2.13 -9.81 17.15
C THR A 157 -2.13 -9.40 18.61
N SER A 158 -0.96 -9.27 19.25
CA SER A 158 -0.85 -8.84 20.65
C SER A 158 -1.34 -7.39 20.88
N ARG A 159 -1.35 -6.58 19.82
CA ARG A 159 -1.91 -5.21 19.79
C ARG A 159 -3.40 -5.19 19.44
N GLY A 160 -4.04 -6.35 19.34
CA GLY A 160 -5.48 -6.48 19.11
C GLY A 160 -5.88 -6.55 17.64
N ALA A 161 -4.93 -6.69 16.70
CA ALA A 161 -5.28 -6.85 15.29
C ALA A 161 -6.10 -8.12 15.05
N ASN A 162 -7.20 -7.95 14.29
CA ASN A 162 -8.08 -9.03 13.85
C ASN A 162 -8.32 -9.03 12.33
N LEU A 163 -7.68 -8.09 11.63
CA LEU A 163 -7.60 -8.03 10.17
C LEU A 163 -6.18 -7.65 9.76
N PHE A 164 -5.57 -8.46 8.90
CA PHE A 164 -4.25 -8.17 8.31
C PHE A 164 -4.43 -7.87 6.83
N THR A 165 -3.89 -6.73 6.36
CA THR A 165 -3.75 -6.44 4.94
C THR A 165 -2.30 -6.65 4.54
N VAL A 166 -2.05 -7.49 3.53
CA VAL A 166 -0.71 -7.70 2.99
C VAL A 166 -0.73 -7.35 1.52
N ILE A 167 -0.24 -6.16 1.21
CA ILE A 167 -0.12 -5.70 -0.17
C ILE A 167 1.22 -6.17 -0.76
N ALA A 168 1.21 -6.59 -2.02
CA ALA A 168 2.41 -7.09 -2.67
C ALA A 168 2.44 -6.76 -4.17
N ASN A 169 3.66 -6.71 -4.70
CA ASN A 169 3.94 -6.62 -6.13
C ASN A 169 5.03 -7.64 -6.49
N TRP A 170 4.61 -8.86 -6.80
CA TRP A 170 5.54 -9.94 -7.08
C TRP A 170 5.76 -10.10 -8.58
N PRO A 171 7.02 -10.30 -9.02
CA PRO A 171 7.33 -10.56 -10.43
C PRO A 171 6.61 -11.80 -10.94
N ALA A 172 6.11 -11.73 -12.18
CA ALA A 172 5.38 -12.83 -12.83
C ALA A 172 6.16 -14.17 -12.86
N VAL A 173 7.49 -14.10 -12.96
CA VAL A 173 8.38 -15.28 -12.91
C VAL A 173 8.32 -16.09 -11.60
N ARG A 174 7.62 -15.59 -10.59
CA ARG A 174 7.44 -16.28 -9.29
C ARG A 174 6.06 -16.90 -9.11
N ILE A 175 5.26 -16.96 -10.15
CA ILE A 175 3.92 -17.56 -10.12
C ILE A 175 4.00 -19.10 -10.16
N GLU A 176 5.15 -19.68 -10.60
CA GLU A 176 5.40 -21.12 -10.67
C GLU A 176 5.82 -21.74 -9.33
#